data_9b6131f19c903334e51af0796e0a3b52
#
_entry.id   9b6131f19c903334e51af0796e0a3b52
#
_cell.length_a   1.000
_cell.length_b   1.000
_cell.length_c   1.000
_cell.angle_alpha   90.00
_cell.angle_beta   90.00
_cell.angle_gamma   90.00
#
_symmetry.space_group_name_H-M   'P 1'
#
loop_
_entity.id
_entity.type
_entity.pdbx_description
1 polymer ?
#
loop_
_entity_poly.entity_id
_entity_poly.type
_entity_poly.pdbx_seq_one_letter_code
_entity_poly.pdbx_strand_id
1 'polypeptide(L)'
;MENKIIAISNNENKMVPIYRSNTKEIHLHSMYDLERESTIVFSKYFRADIKEYIFIGFGFGYHIRKFLNCDVKIKIVVLNKEVYELAKESISIDKISECKGVEFIFIEDLDKKSLMEISTDGDNVIFHTPSIHIMDNEDKKKVIQEKHIRYNSLKKSEKVMKNNLEYNMIHVHHKLSSIINEFSHKNVLITGAGPSLKKDIPFIKKNRDKLLLFASGTSLKPLLSQGVCPDFVIITDSSTEVYKQIADVNIDKPLLILDTASKNLVDLWNGKVILCAQAFHNNNINEKDIVKSGGSVVTTAIDIAINAHSKLIILAGADFCYTNNRSHVEGANRSTYLEDTDRDFIQVKNYNGEYCKTARSLVIFKEWIESRIHDIEIPVYNLTSEGAIIKNTLRLDNNGLSELLDRK
;
A
#
# COMPACT_ATOMS: atom_id res chain seq x y z
N MET A 1 19.56 -24.26 16.80
CA MET A 1 20.62 -24.08 15.78
C MET A 1 20.66 -22.61 15.43
N GLU A 2 21.85 -22.04 15.36
CA GLU A 2 21.98 -20.66 14.88
C GLU A 2 21.52 -20.55 13.41
N ASN A 3 20.99 -19.40 13.02
CA ASN A 3 20.70 -19.10 11.63
C ASN A 3 22.00 -19.17 10.84
N LYS A 4 22.02 -19.91 9.74
CA LYS A 4 23.25 -20.14 8.96
C LYS A 4 22.98 -20.00 7.48
N ILE A 5 23.87 -19.29 6.79
CA ILE A 5 23.94 -19.24 5.33
C ILE A 5 25.09 -20.15 4.89
N ILE A 6 24.80 -21.05 3.98
CA ILE A 6 25.77 -22.00 3.41
C ILE A 6 25.63 -22.09 1.90
N ALA A 7 26.72 -22.40 1.21
CA ALA A 7 26.68 -22.74 -0.22
C ALA A 7 26.63 -24.26 -0.39
N ILE A 8 25.71 -24.74 -1.21
CA ILE A 8 25.62 -26.14 -1.58
C ILE A 8 25.61 -26.32 -3.10
N SER A 9 26.03 -27.48 -3.57
CA SER A 9 25.97 -27.83 -4.98
C SER A 9 24.54 -28.16 -5.40
N ASN A 10 24.08 -27.57 -6.51
CA ASN A 10 22.79 -27.93 -7.13
C ASN A 10 22.93 -29.13 -8.06
N ASN A 11 21.88 -29.51 -8.78
CA ASN A 11 21.86 -30.64 -9.71
C ASN A 11 22.80 -30.46 -10.94
N GLU A 12 23.26 -29.24 -11.20
CA GLU A 12 24.22 -28.90 -12.27
C GLU A 12 25.66 -28.75 -11.74
N ASN A 13 25.95 -29.17 -10.52
CA ASN A 13 27.22 -28.99 -9.81
C ASN A 13 27.65 -27.52 -9.68
N LYS A 14 26.68 -26.59 -9.61
CA LYS A 14 26.91 -25.16 -9.36
C LYS A 14 26.54 -24.81 -7.92
N MET A 15 27.32 -23.96 -7.30
CA MET A 15 27.09 -23.53 -5.91
C MET A 15 25.90 -22.60 -5.79
N VAL A 16 25.00 -22.87 -4.86
CA VAL A 16 23.79 -22.09 -4.58
C VAL A 16 23.71 -21.75 -3.09
N PRO A 17 23.46 -20.51 -2.70
CA PRO A 17 23.33 -20.15 -1.30
C PRO A 17 21.96 -20.60 -0.75
N ILE A 18 22.00 -21.19 0.44
CA ILE A 18 20.82 -21.62 1.21
C ILE A 18 20.90 -21.02 2.60
N TYR A 19 19.79 -20.45 3.04
CA TYR A 19 19.59 -20.05 4.43
C TYR A 19 18.87 -21.17 5.19
N ARG A 20 19.41 -21.56 6.35
CA ARG A 20 18.80 -22.53 7.27
C ARG A 20 18.59 -21.94 8.65
N SER A 21 17.39 -22.13 9.18
CA SER A 21 17.04 -21.85 10.58
C SER A 21 16.33 -23.06 11.19
N ASN A 22 15.96 -22.98 12.46
CA ASN A 22 15.21 -24.06 13.13
C ASN A 22 13.83 -24.34 12.52
N THR A 23 13.25 -23.35 11.82
CA THR A 23 11.85 -23.41 11.33
C THR A 23 11.73 -23.41 9.83
N LYS A 24 12.79 -23.03 9.08
CA LYS A 24 12.70 -22.88 7.63
C LYS A 24 14.04 -23.06 6.93
N GLU A 25 13.97 -23.51 5.67
CA GLU A 25 15.06 -23.49 4.72
C GLU A 25 14.64 -22.65 3.50
N ILE A 26 15.50 -21.73 3.06
CA ILE A 26 15.25 -20.86 1.92
C ILE A 26 16.40 -21.02 0.92
N HIS A 27 16.07 -21.47 -0.27
CA HIS A 27 16.99 -21.51 -1.40
C HIS A 27 16.97 -20.16 -2.12
N LEU A 28 18.13 -19.54 -2.28
CA LEU A 28 18.20 -18.21 -2.91
C LEU A 28 18.14 -18.31 -4.43
N HIS A 29 18.46 -19.44 -5.00
CA HIS A 29 18.38 -19.72 -6.44
C HIS A 29 17.86 -21.12 -6.71
N SER A 30 17.57 -21.43 -7.98
CA SER A 30 17.08 -22.73 -8.42
C SER A 30 18.08 -23.86 -8.11
N MET A 31 17.60 -24.91 -7.50
CA MET A 31 18.37 -26.16 -7.29
C MET A 31 18.43 -27.03 -8.54
N TYR A 32 17.65 -26.73 -9.57
CA TYR A 32 17.48 -27.58 -10.75
C TYR A 32 18.15 -26.98 -11.99
N ASP A 33 17.84 -25.70 -12.32
CA ASP A 33 18.25 -25.10 -13.59
C ASP A 33 18.42 -23.58 -13.41
N LEU A 34 19.66 -23.13 -13.30
CA LEU A 34 20.03 -21.72 -13.10
C LEU A 34 19.96 -20.91 -14.41
N GLU A 35 20.15 -21.57 -15.56
CA GLU A 35 20.04 -20.91 -16.86
C GLU A 35 18.57 -20.59 -17.18
N ARG A 36 17.67 -21.49 -16.87
CA ARG A 36 16.23 -21.26 -16.97
C ARG A 36 15.77 -20.15 -16.04
N GLU A 37 16.26 -20.08 -14.80
CA GLU A 37 16.00 -18.98 -13.87
C GLU A 37 16.39 -17.64 -14.49
N SER A 38 17.65 -17.51 -14.98
CA SER A 38 18.13 -16.33 -15.64
C SER A 38 17.29 -15.93 -16.87
N THR A 39 16.89 -16.94 -17.67
CA THR A 39 16.07 -16.73 -18.86
C THR A 39 14.69 -16.20 -18.52
N ILE A 40 14.06 -16.73 -17.48
CA ILE A 40 12.73 -16.29 -17.01
C ILE A 40 12.79 -14.83 -16.55
N VAL A 41 13.78 -14.49 -15.73
CA VAL A 41 13.95 -13.11 -15.23
C VAL A 41 14.21 -12.15 -16.38
N PHE A 42 15.13 -12.51 -17.29
CA PHE A 42 15.45 -11.69 -18.45
C PHE A 42 14.23 -11.46 -19.36
N SER A 43 13.52 -12.51 -19.73
CA SER A 43 12.35 -12.42 -20.62
C SER A 43 11.22 -11.60 -20.00
N LYS A 44 11.09 -11.63 -18.67
CA LYS A 44 10.06 -10.89 -17.96
C LYS A 44 10.37 -9.39 -17.88
N TYR A 45 11.61 -9.02 -17.62
CA TYR A 45 11.97 -7.65 -17.25
C TYR A 45 12.77 -6.87 -18.29
N PHE A 46 13.51 -7.54 -19.20
CA PHE A 46 14.32 -6.83 -20.18
C PHE A 46 13.46 -6.07 -21.19
N ARG A 47 13.81 -4.79 -21.41
CA ARG A 47 13.24 -3.91 -22.42
C ARG A 47 14.39 -3.18 -23.12
N ALA A 48 14.34 -3.10 -24.44
CA ALA A 48 15.43 -2.52 -25.25
C ALA A 48 15.63 -0.99 -25.06
N ASP A 49 14.58 -0.30 -24.61
CA ASP A 49 14.59 1.14 -24.33
C ASP A 49 15.14 1.49 -22.94
N ILE A 50 15.22 0.52 -22.02
CA ILE A 50 15.77 0.71 -20.68
C ILE A 50 17.30 0.59 -20.72
N LYS A 51 17.99 1.63 -20.23
CA LYS A 51 19.46 1.73 -20.20
C LYS A 51 20.10 1.49 -18.83
N GLU A 52 19.29 1.40 -17.78
CA GLU A 52 19.76 1.12 -16.41
C GLU A 52 18.77 0.20 -15.69
N TYR A 53 19.30 -0.86 -15.06
CA TYR A 53 18.53 -1.77 -14.23
C TYR A 53 18.99 -1.74 -12.77
N ILE A 54 18.05 -1.87 -11.84
CA ILE A 54 18.30 -1.91 -10.40
C ILE A 54 17.82 -3.27 -9.87
N PHE A 55 18.76 -4.07 -9.39
CA PHE A 55 18.46 -5.36 -8.76
C PHE A 55 18.46 -5.19 -7.24
N ILE A 56 17.34 -5.45 -6.61
CA ILE A 56 17.18 -5.43 -5.14
C ILE A 56 17.36 -6.87 -4.62
N GLY A 57 18.56 -7.18 -4.18
CA GLY A 57 19.01 -8.50 -3.78
C GLY A 57 19.90 -9.18 -4.80
N PHE A 58 21.03 -9.71 -4.33
CA PHE A 58 22.06 -10.30 -5.16
C PHE A 58 21.96 -11.83 -5.23
N GLY A 59 21.75 -12.51 -4.10
CA GLY A 59 21.96 -13.94 -4.00
C GLY A 59 23.40 -14.30 -4.43
N PHE A 60 23.54 -15.17 -5.45
CA PHE A 60 24.81 -15.40 -6.17
C PHE A 60 24.79 -14.82 -7.60
N GLY A 61 23.85 -13.94 -7.90
CA GLY A 61 23.76 -13.21 -9.17
C GLY A 61 23.34 -14.04 -10.39
N TYR A 62 22.84 -15.28 -10.22
CA TYR A 62 22.42 -16.11 -11.35
C TYR A 62 21.31 -15.46 -12.17
N HIS A 63 20.34 -14.83 -11.52
CA HIS A 63 19.23 -14.14 -12.17
C HIS A 63 19.64 -12.88 -12.97
N ILE A 64 20.85 -12.34 -12.73
CA ILE A 64 21.37 -11.11 -13.37
C ILE A 64 22.13 -11.44 -14.67
N ARG A 65 22.65 -12.65 -14.82
CA ARG A 65 23.66 -13.03 -15.83
C ARG A 65 23.34 -12.60 -17.25
N LYS A 66 22.10 -12.73 -17.69
CA LYS A 66 21.75 -12.36 -19.09
C LYS A 66 21.77 -10.85 -19.34
N PHE A 67 21.56 -10.04 -18.30
CA PHE A 67 21.66 -8.59 -18.41
C PHE A 67 23.11 -8.12 -18.57
N LEU A 68 24.10 -8.86 -18.03
CA LEU A 68 25.52 -8.55 -18.17
C LEU A 68 26.01 -8.59 -19.63
N ASN A 69 25.31 -9.28 -20.51
CA ASN A 69 25.62 -9.35 -21.94
C ASN A 69 24.95 -8.23 -22.75
N CYS A 70 24.24 -7.31 -22.10
CA CYS A 70 23.54 -6.20 -22.73
C CYS A 70 24.27 -4.88 -22.47
N ASP A 71 24.11 -3.91 -23.39
CA ASP A 71 24.65 -2.55 -23.21
C ASP A 71 23.74 -1.73 -22.26
N VAL A 72 23.76 -2.09 -20.97
CA VAL A 72 22.97 -1.46 -19.92
C VAL A 72 23.80 -1.26 -18.66
N LYS A 73 23.47 -0.26 -17.86
CA LYS A 73 24.00 -0.10 -16.50
C LYS A 73 23.23 -0.98 -15.53
N ILE A 74 23.93 -1.56 -14.56
CA ILE A 74 23.33 -2.46 -13.57
C ILE A 74 23.75 -2.01 -12.18
N LYS A 75 22.76 -1.62 -11.37
CA LYS A 75 22.95 -1.37 -9.94
C LYS A 75 22.42 -2.57 -9.16
N ILE A 76 23.21 -3.09 -8.25
CA ILE A 76 22.88 -4.26 -7.44
C ILE A 76 22.90 -3.86 -5.98
N VAL A 77 21.72 -3.80 -5.36
CA VAL A 77 21.58 -3.58 -3.92
C VAL A 77 21.76 -4.91 -3.20
N VAL A 78 22.90 -5.08 -2.56
CA VAL A 78 23.23 -6.27 -1.76
C VAL A 78 22.50 -6.18 -0.42
N LEU A 79 21.55 -7.09 -0.17
CA LEU A 79 20.70 -7.10 1.02
C LEU A 79 21.29 -7.85 2.21
N ASN A 80 22.33 -8.68 1.96
CA ASN A 80 23.02 -9.46 2.98
C ASN A 80 24.47 -9.63 2.59
N LYS A 81 25.38 -9.05 3.38
CA LYS A 81 26.81 -9.03 3.11
C LYS A 81 27.42 -10.43 3.25
N GLU A 82 26.91 -11.27 4.17
CA GLU A 82 27.39 -12.64 4.33
C GLU A 82 27.19 -13.46 3.05
N VAL A 83 26.03 -13.31 2.38
CA VAL A 83 25.77 -13.95 1.07
C VAL A 83 26.75 -13.47 0.01
N TYR A 84 27.09 -12.18 0.01
CA TYR A 84 28.03 -11.63 -0.95
C TYR A 84 29.45 -12.15 -0.73
N GLU A 85 29.93 -12.21 0.52
CA GLU A 85 31.26 -12.79 0.86
C GLU A 85 31.29 -14.30 0.53
N LEU A 86 30.23 -15.03 0.87
CA LEU A 86 30.12 -16.45 0.51
C LEU A 86 30.12 -16.66 -1.02
N ALA A 87 29.58 -15.72 -1.81
CA ALA A 87 29.64 -15.76 -3.26
C ALA A 87 31.07 -15.61 -3.79
N LYS A 88 31.88 -14.71 -3.18
CA LYS A 88 33.30 -14.57 -3.53
C LYS A 88 34.10 -15.86 -3.34
N GLU A 89 33.79 -16.60 -2.27
CA GLU A 89 34.48 -17.83 -1.94
C GLU A 89 34.01 -19.01 -2.82
N SER A 90 32.73 -19.03 -3.21
CA SER A 90 32.07 -20.17 -3.82
C SER A 90 31.95 -20.11 -5.34
N ILE A 91 31.95 -18.90 -5.92
CA ILE A 91 31.84 -18.66 -7.37
C ILE A 91 32.77 -17.53 -7.80
N SER A 92 33.10 -17.48 -9.10
CA SER A 92 33.90 -16.39 -9.67
C SER A 92 33.02 -15.12 -9.81
N ILE A 93 32.78 -14.44 -8.69
CA ILE A 93 32.01 -13.17 -8.65
C ILE A 93 32.73 -12.05 -9.42
N ASP A 94 34.06 -12.15 -9.55
CA ASP A 94 34.89 -11.16 -10.25
C ASP A 94 34.39 -10.93 -11.67
N LYS A 95 33.88 -11.96 -12.35
CA LYS A 95 33.24 -11.83 -13.67
C LYS A 95 32.04 -10.88 -13.70
N ILE A 96 31.36 -10.68 -12.58
CA ILE A 96 30.24 -9.75 -12.47
C ILE A 96 30.75 -8.36 -12.08
N SER A 97 31.68 -8.28 -11.13
CA SER A 97 32.24 -7.03 -10.64
C SER A 97 33.14 -6.32 -11.69
N GLU A 98 33.77 -7.09 -12.57
CA GLU A 98 34.61 -6.57 -13.68
C GLU A 98 33.79 -6.14 -14.91
N CYS A 99 32.49 -6.46 -14.98
CA CYS A 99 31.64 -6.02 -16.06
C CYS A 99 31.48 -4.49 -16.04
N LYS A 100 31.76 -3.84 -17.17
CA LYS A 100 31.61 -2.40 -17.33
C LYS A 100 30.15 -1.99 -17.07
N GLY A 101 29.95 -1.04 -16.17
CA GLY A 101 28.60 -0.51 -15.86
C GLY A 101 27.87 -1.25 -14.74
N VAL A 102 28.52 -2.19 -14.03
CA VAL A 102 27.98 -2.83 -12.83
C VAL A 102 28.45 -2.08 -11.58
N GLU A 103 27.51 -1.77 -10.69
CA GLU A 103 27.72 -1.10 -9.41
C GLU A 103 27.07 -1.92 -8.29
N PHE A 104 27.84 -2.21 -7.23
CA PHE A 104 27.32 -2.83 -6.02
C PHE A 104 27.09 -1.77 -4.94
N ILE A 105 25.90 -1.78 -4.35
CA ILE A 105 25.47 -0.92 -3.25
C ILE A 105 25.10 -1.82 -2.07
N PHE A 106 25.84 -1.72 -0.97
CA PHE A 106 25.55 -2.53 0.21
C PHE A 106 24.51 -1.84 1.07
N ILE A 107 23.45 -2.58 1.44
CA ILE A 107 22.36 -2.03 2.24
C ILE A 107 22.85 -1.57 3.62
N GLU A 108 23.89 -2.19 4.16
CA GLU A 108 24.52 -1.80 5.42
C GLU A 108 25.01 -0.35 5.39
N ASP A 109 25.54 0.10 4.27
CA ASP A 109 26.13 1.44 4.06
C ASP A 109 25.06 2.53 3.85
N LEU A 110 23.80 2.16 3.63
CA LEU A 110 22.70 3.09 3.43
C LEU A 110 22.00 3.44 4.75
N ASP A 111 21.84 4.73 5.01
CA ASP A 111 20.91 5.16 6.05
C ASP A 111 19.43 5.01 5.59
N LYS A 112 18.50 5.19 6.50
CA LYS A 112 17.07 5.02 6.21
C LYS A 112 16.60 5.99 5.12
N LYS A 113 17.13 7.21 5.08
CA LYS A 113 16.76 8.24 4.10
C LYS A 113 17.22 7.83 2.70
N SER A 114 18.49 7.49 2.55
CA SER A 114 19.07 7.02 1.28
C SER A 114 18.36 5.77 0.76
N LEU A 115 17.99 4.84 1.67
CA LEU A 115 17.24 3.65 1.29
C LEU A 115 15.82 3.99 0.79
N MET A 116 15.17 5.00 1.37
CA MET A 116 13.86 5.46 0.91
C MET A 116 13.93 6.17 -0.45
N GLU A 117 15.05 6.84 -0.75
CA GLU A 117 15.27 7.55 -2.02
C GLU A 117 15.56 6.61 -3.21
N ILE A 118 15.95 5.35 -2.99
CA ILE A 118 16.07 4.38 -4.08
C ILE A 118 14.71 4.25 -4.77
N SER A 119 14.64 4.72 -6.03
CA SER A 119 13.43 4.55 -6.83
C SER A 119 13.16 3.07 -7.09
N THR A 120 11.94 2.62 -6.82
CA THR A 120 11.52 1.22 -7.03
C THR A 120 10.23 1.10 -7.83
N ASP A 121 9.74 2.20 -8.39
CA ASP A 121 8.45 2.23 -9.08
C ASP A 121 8.61 2.03 -10.62
N GLY A 122 9.86 1.95 -11.12
CA GLY A 122 10.16 1.82 -12.54
C GLY A 122 10.15 0.39 -13.08
N ASP A 123 10.01 0.23 -14.39
CA ASP A 123 10.10 -1.05 -15.11
C ASP A 123 11.51 -1.67 -15.08
N ASN A 124 12.49 -0.87 -14.69
CA ASN A 124 13.88 -1.23 -14.57
C ASN A 124 14.27 -1.83 -13.21
N VAL A 125 13.31 -2.02 -12.29
CA VAL A 125 13.58 -2.56 -10.96
C VAL A 125 13.18 -4.02 -10.86
N ILE A 126 14.08 -4.84 -10.32
CA ILE A 126 13.91 -6.28 -10.19
C ILE A 126 14.21 -6.69 -8.76
N PHE A 127 13.20 -7.23 -8.08
CA PHE A 127 13.33 -7.73 -6.72
C PHE A 127 13.67 -9.22 -6.69
N HIS A 128 14.74 -9.56 -5.98
CA HIS A 128 15.07 -10.94 -5.64
C HIS A 128 14.47 -11.32 -4.29
N THR A 129 13.24 -11.81 -4.32
CA THR A 129 12.43 -12.10 -3.13
C THR A 129 13.13 -12.98 -2.09
N PRO A 130 13.85 -14.07 -2.45
CA PRO A 130 14.56 -14.89 -1.46
C PRO A 130 15.57 -14.07 -0.63
N SER A 131 16.30 -13.12 -1.25
CA SER A 131 17.24 -12.24 -0.54
C SER A 131 16.53 -11.33 0.48
N ILE A 132 15.31 -10.88 0.19
CA ILE A 132 14.55 -10.05 1.13
C ILE A 132 14.16 -10.86 2.39
N HIS A 133 13.80 -12.12 2.21
CA HIS A 133 13.35 -12.98 3.31
C HIS A 133 14.45 -13.25 4.36
N ILE A 134 15.71 -13.25 3.93
CA ILE A 134 16.87 -13.57 4.78
C ILE A 134 17.60 -12.34 5.33
N MET A 135 17.08 -11.14 5.14
CA MET A 135 17.67 -9.93 5.73
C MET A 135 17.63 -9.98 7.26
N ASP A 136 18.75 -9.63 7.89
CA ASP A 136 18.89 -9.63 9.37
C ASP A 136 18.45 -8.31 9.99
N ASN A 137 18.67 -7.18 9.31
CA ASN A 137 18.26 -5.87 9.81
C ASN A 137 16.77 -5.65 9.59
N GLU A 138 15.96 -5.83 10.63
CA GLU A 138 14.51 -5.76 10.57
C GLU A 138 13.97 -4.39 10.13
N ASP A 139 14.62 -3.28 10.50
CA ASP A 139 14.18 -1.93 10.10
C ASP A 139 14.35 -1.71 8.59
N LYS A 140 15.52 -2.06 8.05
CA LYS A 140 15.80 -1.95 6.62
C LYS A 140 14.99 -2.97 5.82
N LYS A 141 14.79 -4.18 6.35
CA LYS A 141 13.93 -5.21 5.76
C LYS A 141 12.49 -4.72 5.62
N LYS A 142 11.97 -4.05 6.65
CA LYS A 142 10.63 -3.43 6.60
C LYS A 142 10.52 -2.48 5.42
N VAL A 143 11.47 -1.55 5.24
CA VAL A 143 11.47 -0.59 4.11
C VAL A 143 11.50 -1.31 2.76
N ILE A 144 12.36 -2.31 2.59
CA ILE A 144 12.45 -3.08 1.34
C ILE A 144 11.17 -3.87 1.07
N GLN A 145 10.57 -4.48 2.10
CA GLN A 145 9.30 -5.20 1.97
C GLN A 145 8.16 -4.26 1.56
N GLU A 146 8.09 -3.06 2.13
CA GLU A 146 7.10 -2.05 1.76
C GLU A 146 7.24 -1.63 0.29
N LYS A 147 8.47 -1.37 -0.15
CA LYS A 147 8.77 -1.08 -1.56
C LYS A 147 8.38 -2.25 -2.47
N HIS A 148 8.66 -3.48 -2.09
CA HIS A 148 8.32 -4.68 -2.86
C HIS A 148 6.80 -4.89 -2.96
N ILE A 149 6.06 -4.71 -1.86
CA ILE A 149 4.59 -4.79 -1.85
C ILE A 149 4.00 -3.73 -2.78
N ARG A 150 4.46 -2.48 -2.66
CA ARG A 150 4.02 -1.37 -3.52
C ARG A 150 4.31 -1.67 -5.00
N TYR A 151 5.53 -2.08 -5.32
CA TYR A 151 5.94 -2.47 -6.68
C TYR A 151 5.03 -3.55 -7.28
N ASN A 152 4.80 -4.65 -6.53
CA ASN A 152 3.96 -5.75 -7.01
C ASN A 152 2.51 -5.32 -7.21
N SER A 153 1.98 -4.46 -6.34
CA SER A 153 0.63 -3.90 -6.46
C SER A 153 0.50 -3.05 -7.72
N LEU A 154 1.46 -2.14 -7.96
CA LEU A 154 1.50 -1.30 -9.15
C LEU A 154 1.59 -2.14 -10.43
N LYS A 155 2.53 -3.08 -10.49
CA LYS A 155 2.74 -3.93 -11.69
C LYS A 155 1.54 -4.81 -12.01
N LYS A 156 0.88 -5.40 -11.00
CA LYS A 156 -0.32 -6.21 -11.20
C LYS A 156 -1.47 -5.39 -11.81
N SER A 157 -1.55 -4.13 -11.46
CA SER A 157 -2.66 -3.25 -11.83
C SER A 157 -2.33 -2.32 -13.00
N GLU A 158 -1.08 -2.20 -13.42
CA GLU A 158 -0.59 -1.14 -14.33
C GLU A 158 -1.41 -1.01 -15.61
N LYS A 159 -1.63 -2.12 -16.33
CA LYS A 159 -2.42 -2.10 -17.57
C LYS A 159 -3.87 -1.69 -17.31
N VAL A 160 -4.45 -2.16 -16.21
CA VAL A 160 -5.83 -1.83 -15.85
C VAL A 160 -5.91 -0.36 -15.44
N MET A 161 -4.96 0.10 -14.62
CA MET A 161 -4.88 1.50 -14.19
C MET A 161 -4.71 2.46 -15.36
N LYS A 162 -3.85 2.13 -16.34
CA LYS A 162 -3.67 2.93 -17.55
C LYS A 162 -4.96 3.03 -18.37
N ASN A 163 -5.63 1.91 -18.62
CA ASN A 163 -6.90 1.91 -19.34
C ASN A 163 -7.99 2.71 -18.60
N ASN A 164 -8.05 2.58 -17.27
CA ASN A 164 -8.98 3.34 -16.47
C ASN A 164 -8.67 4.85 -16.51
N LEU A 165 -7.39 5.23 -16.40
CA LEU A 165 -6.94 6.62 -16.47
C LEU A 165 -7.38 7.26 -17.79
N GLU A 166 -7.08 6.62 -18.92
CA GLU A 166 -7.46 7.10 -20.25
C GLU A 166 -8.98 7.29 -20.36
N TYR A 167 -9.76 6.31 -19.88
CA TYR A 167 -11.21 6.36 -19.87
C TYR A 167 -11.75 7.49 -18.97
N ASN A 168 -11.29 7.54 -17.71
CA ASN A 168 -11.79 8.47 -16.71
C ASN A 168 -11.48 9.93 -17.08
N MET A 169 -10.30 10.19 -17.67
CA MET A 169 -9.92 11.53 -18.14
C MET A 169 -10.83 12.06 -19.25
N ILE A 170 -11.39 11.17 -20.07
CA ILE A 170 -12.31 11.55 -21.17
C ILE A 170 -13.74 11.71 -20.67
N HIS A 171 -14.21 10.80 -19.79
CA HIS A 171 -15.64 10.69 -19.46
C HIS A 171 -16.02 11.40 -18.14
N VAL A 172 -15.06 11.72 -17.26
CA VAL A 172 -15.35 12.45 -16.02
C VAL A 172 -14.99 13.92 -16.14
N HIS A 173 -16.00 14.76 -16.21
CA HIS A 173 -15.83 16.21 -16.42
C HIS A 173 -15.70 17.01 -15.12
N HIS A 174 -16.20 16.50 -14.00
CA HIS A 174 -16.09 17.16 -12.71
C HIS A 174 -14.77 16.80 -12.03
N LYS A 175 -14.09 17.81 -11.51
CA LYS A 175 -12.80 17.67 -10.82
C LYS A 175 -12.94 18.05 -9.34
N LEU A 176 -12.03 17.58 -8.48
CA LEU A 176 -12.02 17.87 -7.06
C LEU A 176 -12.01 19.39 -6.77
N SER A 177 -11.29 20.17 -7.56
CA SER A 177 -11.22 21.64 -7.44
C SER A 177 -12.59 22.32 -7.51
N SER A 178 -13.59 21.70 -8.15
CA SER A 178 -14.95 22.27 -8.24
C SER A 178 -15.74 22.16 -6.93
N ILE A 179 -15.34 21.30 -5.99
CA ILE A 179 -16.08 21.05 -4.74
C ILE A 179 -15.21 21.14 -3.48
N ILE A 180 -13.89 21.22 -3.60
CA ILE A 180 -12.98 21.13 -2.44
C ILE A 180 -13.28 22.22 -1.38
N ASN A 181 -13.74 23.38 -1.80
CA ASN A 181 -14.12 24.45 -0.88
C ASN A 181 -15.37 24.13 -0.04
N GLU A 182 -16.21 23.16 -0.45
CA GLU A 182 -17.37 22.71 0.34
C GLU A 182 -16.95 22.02 1.65
N PHE A 183 -15.70 21.55 1.71
CA PHE A 183 -15.15 20.84 2.88
C PHE A 183 -14.43 21.80 3.84
N SER A 184 -14.16 23.04 3.41
CA SER A 184 -13.44 24.03 4.22
C SER A 184 -14.22 24.36 5.49
N HIS A 185 -13.51 24.35 6.62
CA HIS A 185 -14.05 24.61 7.96
C HIS A 185 -15.20 23.68 8.38
N LYS A 186 -15.40 22.52 7.72
CA LYS A 186 -16.39 21.52 8.11
C LYS A 186 -15.80 20.47 9.05
N ASN A 187 -16.66 19.87 9.86
CA ASN A 187 -16.34 18.67 10.63
C ASN A 187 -16.47 17.48 9.68
N VAL A 188 -15.35 16.92 9.24
CA VAL A 188 -15.33 15.82 8.28
C VAL A 188 -15.27 14.50 9.02
N LEU A 189 -16.20 13.58 8.74
CA LEU A 189 -16.14 12.21 9.22
C LEU A 189 -15.85 11.27 8.05
N ILE A 190 -14.81 10.45 8.19
CA ILE A 190 -14.35 9.49 7.18
C ILE A 190 -14.60 8.08 7.71
N THR A 191 -15.35 7.26 6.96
CA THR A 191 -15.60 5.88 7.36
C THR A 191 -14.75 4.90 6.57
N GLY A 192 -13.94 4.12 7.30
CA GLY A 192 -13.46 2.83 6.85
C GLY A 192 -14.57 1.76 7.00
N ALA A 193 -14.25 0.53 6.63
CA ALA A 193 -15.15 -0.60 6.74
C ALA A 193 -14.69 -1.64 7.77
N GLY A 194 -13.86 -1.23 8.72
CA GLY A 194 -13.44 -2.10 9.81
C GLY A 194 -14.61 -2.55 10.69
N PRO A 195 -14.48 -3.68 11.40
CA PRO A 195 -15.55 -4.21 12.25
C PRO A 195 -16.06 -3.23 13.31
N SER A 196 -15.22 -2.30 13.79
CA SER A 196 -15.60 -1.28 14.77
C SER A 196 -16.67 -0.32 14.26
N LEU A 197 -16.82 -0.14 12.94
CA LEU A 197 -17.84 0.75 12.36
C LEU A 197 -19.25 0.50 12.93
N LYS A 198 -19.59 -0.77 13.21
CA LYS A 198 -20.89 -1.13 13.80
C LYS A 198 -21.12 -0.40 15.13
N LYS A 199 -20.08 -0.22 15.94
CA LYS A 199 -20.14 0.49 17.23
C LYS A 199 -20.15 2.01 17.05
N ASP A 200 -19.60 2.52 15.95
CA ASP A 200 -19.50 3.95 15.65
C ASP A 200 -20.82 4.52 15.07
N ILE A 201 -21.67 3.68 14.44
CA ILE A 201 -22.93 4.10 13.80
C ILE A 201 -23.85 4.89 14.73
N PRO A 202 -24.08 4.52 15.99
CA PRO A 202 -24.95 5.32 16.90
C PRO A 202 -24.45 6.76 17.08
N PHE A 203 -23.13 6.97 17.21
CA PHE A 203 -22.53 8.30 17.26
C PHE A 203 -22.75 9.07 15.96
N ILE A 204 -22.55 8.41 14.81
CA ILE A 204 -22.74 9.01 13.49
C ILE A 204 -24.19 9.48 13.33
N LYS A 205 -25.17 8.64 13.69
CA LYS A 205 -26.61 8.97 13.63
C LYS A 205 -26.94 10.19 14.50
N LYS A 206 -26.47 10.19 15.73
CA LYS A 206 -26.74 11.27 16.71
C LYS A 206 -26.22 12.63 16.23
N ASN A 207 -25.10 12.65 15.51
CA ASN A 207 -24.42 13.87 15.09
C ASN A 207 -24.44 14.10 13.58
N ARG A 208 -25.32 13.43 12.84
CA ARG A 208 -25.31 13.38 11.36
C ARG A 208 -25.40 14.76 10.71
N ASP A 209 -26.19 15.67 11.27
CA ASP A 209 -26.40 17.05 10.81
C ASP A 209 -25.19 17.98 11.02
N LYS A 210 -24.27 17.59 11.90
CA LYS A 210 -23.04 18.34 12.23
C LYS A 210 -21.80 17.87 11.47
N LEU A 211 -21.94 16.80 10.68
CA LEU A 211 -20.85 16.08 10.03
C LEU A 211 -21.00 16.09 8.52
N LEU A 212 -19.89 16.38 7.84
CA LEU A 212 -19.73 16.05 6.43
C LEU A 212 -19.18 14.62 6.32
N LEU A 213 -20.01 13.68 5.86
CA LEU A 213 -19.72 12.26 5.91
C LEU A 213 -19.19 11.73 4.58
N PHE A 214 -17.93 11.26 4.59
CA PHE A 214 -17.29 10.50 3.52
C PHE A 214 -17.40 9.00 3.79
N ALA A 215 -18.10 8.27 2.96
CA ALA A 215 -18.16 6.82 3.03
C ALA A 215 -17.18 6.17 2.06
N SER A 216 -16.33 5.26 2.55
CA SER A 216 -15.62 4.36 1.64
C SER A 216 -16.63 3.45 0.92
N GLY A 217 -16.33 3.04 -0.34
CA GLY A 217 -17.22 2.15 -1.08
C GLY A 217 -17.59 0.89 -0.29
N THR A 218 -16.64 0.32 0.47
CA THR A 218 -16.89 -0.88 1.29
C THR A 218 -17.78 -0.60 2.52
N SER A 219 -17.77 0.61 3.09
CA SER A 219 -18.62 0.99 4.23
C SER A 219 -20.03 1.44 3.81
N LEU A 220 -20.25 1.71 2.52
CA LEU A 220 -21.48 2.31 2.01
C LEU A 220 -22.72 1.48 2.31
N LYS A 221 -22.75 0.20 1.91
CA LYS A 221 -23.89 -0.68 2.16
C LYS A 221 -24.18 -0.88 3.66
N PRO A 222 -23.18 -1.13 4.51
CA PRO A 222 -23.37 -1.15 5.97
C PRO A 222 -24.01 0.13 6.53
N LEU A 223 -23.57 1.32 6.08
CA LEU A 223 -24.15 2.59 6.52
C LEU A 223 -25.61 2.75 6.07
N LEU A 224 -25.88 2.50 4.79
CA LEU A 224 -27.23 2.60 4.21
C LEU A 224 -28.21 1.64 4.87
N SER A 225 -27.79 0.39 5.17
CA SER A 225 -28.61 -0.60 5.89
C SER A 225 -29.03 -0.15 7.28
N GLN A 226 -28.25 0.78 7.86
CA GLN A 226 -28.54 1.41 9.15
C GLN A 226 -29.25 2.77 9.02
N GLY A 227 -29.67 3.16 7.82
CA GLY A 227 -30.34 4.45 7.56
C GLY A 227 -29.39 5.66 7.62
N VAL A 228 -28.07 5.44 7.45
CA VAL A 228 -27.08 6.51 7.38
C VAL A 228 -26.71 6.76 5.92
N CYS A 229 -27.17 7.87 5.36
CA CYS A 229 -26.80 8.29 4.01
C CYS A 229 -25.57 9.22 4.08
N PRO A 230 -24.47 8.93 3.34
CA PRO A 230 -23.29 9.80 3.30
C PRO A 230 -23.56 11.05 2.45
N ASP A 231 -22.70 12.06 2.60
CA ASP A 231 -22.65 13.22 1.72
C ASP A 231 -21.82 12.93 0.47
N PHE A 232 -20.73 12.18 0.64
CA PHE A 232 -19.83 11.76 -0.42
C PHE A 232 -19.47 10.27 -0.27
N VAL A 233 -19.32 9.60 -1.42
CA VAL A 233 -18.75 8.27 -1.49
C VAL A 233 -17.35 8.40 -2.11
N ILE A 234 -16.39 7.63 -1.64
CA ILE A 234 -15.03 7.62 -2.20
C ILE A 234 -14.58 6.21 -2.49
N ILE A 235 -14.07 5.97 -3.71
CA ILE A 235 -13.55 4.69 -4.19
C ILE A 235 -12.27 4.93 -4.99
N THR A 236 -11.21 4.21 -4.65
CA THR A 236 -9.88 4.40 -5.26
C THR A 236 -9.35 3.16 -5.98
N ASP A 237 -10.02 2.02 -5.87
CA ASP A 237 -9.55 0.72 -6.38
C ASP A 237 -9.71 0.65 -7.92
N SER A 238 -8.65 0.24 -8.61
CA SER A 238 -8.62 0.07 -10.06
C SER A 238 -9.25 -1.23 -10.56
N SER A 239 -9.51 -2.18 -9.67
CA SER A 239 -10.05 -3.50 -10.01
C SER A 239 -11.44 -3.41 -10.62
N THR A 240 -11.69 -4.22 -11.65
CA THR A 240 -13.03 -4.33 -12.26
C THR A 240 -14.09 -4.80 -11.27
N GLU A 241 -13.72 -5.59 -10.27
CA GLU A 241 -14.63 -6.13 -9.26
C GLU A 241 -15.13 -5.10 -8.24
N VAL A 242 -14.53 -3.91 -8.20
CA VAL A 242 -14.88 -2.87 -7.21
C VAL A 242 -16.31 -2.37 -7.38
N TYR A 243 -16.89 -2.50 -8.57
CA TYR A 243 -18.29 -2.13 -8.82
C TYR A 243 -19.28 -2.85 -7.87
N LYS A 244 -18.92 -4.03 -7.35
CA LYS A 244 -19.74 -4.77 -6.38
C LYS A 244 -20.01 -3.98 -5.08
N GLN A 245 -19.18 -2.98 -4.80
CA GLN A 245 -19.38 -2.10 -3.63
C GLN A 245 -20.60 -1.19 -3.83
N ILE A 246 -20.90 -0.81 -5.07
CA ILE A 246 -21.99 0.09 -5.43
C ILE A 246 -23.15 -0.63 -6.14
N ALA A 247 -23.00 -1.91 -6.48
CA ALA A 247 -24.10 -2.69 -7.07
C ALA A 247 -25.32 -2.66 -6.13
N ASP A 248 -26.51 -2.45 -6.72
CA ASP A 248 -27.79 -2.34 -6.01
C ASP A 248 -27.90 -1.11 -5.06
N VAL A 249 -26.96 -0.15 -5.17
CA VAL A 249 -27.04 1.11 -4.44
C VAL A 249 -27.67 2.18 -5.35
N ASN A 250 -28.77 2.76 -4.89
CA ASN A 250 -29.45 3.84 -5.59
C ASN A 250 -29.50 5.08 -4.69
N ILE A 251 -28.47 5.92 -4.77
CA ILE A 251 -28.38 7.20 -4.08
C ILE A 251 -27.86 8.27 -5.04
N ASP A 252 -28.41 9.48 -4.96
CA ASP A 252 -27.94 10.64 -5.71
C ASP A 252 -26.94 11.44 -4.85
N LYS A 253 -25.74 10.89 -4.70
CA LYS A 253 -24.65 11.52 -3.96
C LYS A 253 -23.38 11.54 -4.83
N PRO A 254 -22.51 12.54 -4.68
CA PRO A 254 -21.25 12.57 -5.41
C PRO A 254 -20.34 11.38 -5.05
N LEU A 255 -19.74 10.78 -6.09
CA LEU A 255 -18.71 9.76 -5.98
C LEU A 255 -17.36 10.35 -6.35
N LEU A 256 -16.43 10.37 -5.40
CA LEU A 256 -15.04 10.74 -5.63
C LEU A 256 -14.26 9.50 -6.03
N ILE A 257 -13.54 9.57 -7.14
CA ILE A 257 -12.67 8.50 -7.61
C ILE A 257 -11.25 9.01 -7.88
N LEU A 258 -10.25 8.15 -7.69
CA LEU A 258 -8.93 8.43 -8.27
C LEU A 258 -8.98 8.32 -9.80
N ASP A 259 -8.12 9.04 -10.47
CA ASP A 259 -7.99 9.03 -11.93
C ASP A 259 -7.76 7.61 -12.49
N THR A 260 -7.12 6.72 -11.71
CA THR A 260 -6.87 5.31 -12.04
C THR A 260 -7.91 4.33 -11.52
N ALA A 261 -8.94 4.80 -10.80
CA ALA A 261 -10.01 3.93 -10.29
C ALA A 261 -10.81 3.29 -11.43
N SER A 262 -11.47 2.18 -11.11
CA SER A 262 -12.21 1.38 -12.10
C SER A 262 -13.20 2.23 -12.93
N LYS A 263 -13.09 2.18 -14.24
CA LYS A 263 -14.00 2.87 -15.16
C LYS A 263 -15.46 2.42 -15.00
N ASN A 264 -15.71 1.19 -14.56
CA ASN A 264 -17.06 0.69 -14.32
C ASN A 264 -17.82 1.51 -13.25
N LEU A 265 -17.10 2.23 -12.38
CA LEU A 265 -17.71 3.14 -11.41
C LEU A 265 -18.37 4.34 -12.10
N VAL A 266 -17.75 4.84 -13.18
CA VAL A 266 -18.28 5.98 -13.96
C VAL A 266 -19.57 5.60 -14.68
N ASP A 267 -19.62 4.38 -15.22
CA ASP A 267 -20.76 3.91 -16.00
C ASP A 267 -21.96 3.50 -15.11
N LEU A 268 -21.71 3.08 -13.89
CA LEU A 268 -22.73 2.49 -13.01
C LEU A 268 -23.23 3.44 -11.91
N TRP A 269 -22.54 4.56 -11.67
CA TRP A 269 -22.94 5.49 -10.62
C TRP A 269 -24.03 6.46 -11.10
N ASN A 270 -25.13 6.55 -10.35
CA ASN A 270 -26.26 7.41 -10.72
C ASN A 270 -26.04 8.90 -10.38
N GLY A 271 -25.15 9.20 -9.43
CA GLY A 271 -24.83 10.56 -9.01
C GLY A 271 -23.67 11.17 -9.81
N LYS A 272 -23.26 12.38 -9.42
CA LYS A 272 -22.11 13.06 -10.00
C LYS A 272 -20.81 12.30 -9.66
N VAL A 273 -20.00 12.00 -10.68
CA VAL A 273 -18.64 11.46 -10.49
C VAL A 273 -17.62 12.59 -10.53
N ILE A 274 -16.71 12.60 -9.56
CA ILE A 274 -15.69 13.64 -9.36
C ILE A 274 -14.32 13.00 -9.37
N LEU A 275 -13.44 13.49 -10.25
CA LEU A 275 -12.10 12.98 -10.42
C LEU A 275 -11.10 13.65 -9.45
N CYS A 276 -10.35 12.82 -8.73
CA CYS A 276 -9.17 13.19 -7.95
C CYS A 276 -7.93 12.67 -8.69
N ALA A 277 -6.95 13.55 -8.93
CA ALA A 277 -5.77 13.21 -9.72
C ALA A 277 -4.58 12.80 -8.85
N GLN A 278 -3.72 11.93 -9.38
CA GLN A 278 -2.43 11.61 -8.76
C GLN A 278 -1.31 12.38 -9.50
N ALA A 279 -0.43 13.04 -8.74
CA ALA A 279 0.57 13.98 -9.27
C ALA A 279 1.52 13.42 -10.36
N PHE A 280 1.73 12.11 -10.39
CA PHE A 280 2.67 11.46 -11.30
C PHE A 280 2.09 11.12 -12.68
N HIS A 281 0.80 11.38 -12.92
CA HIS A 281 0.16 11.00 -14.18
C HIS A 281 0.12 12.10 -15.23
N ASN A 282 0.23 13.38 -14.85
CA ASN A 282 0.15 14.50 -15.82
C ASN A 282 0.74 15.80 -15.26
N ASN A 283 1.56 16.50 -16.05
CA ASN A 283 2.21 17.75 -15.67
C ASN A 283 1.30 19.00 -15.75
N ASN A 284 0.06 18.87 -16.29
CA ASN A 284 -0.86 19.99 -16.51
C ASN A 284 -2.15 19.89 -15.67
N ILE A 285 -2.08 19.29 -14.48
CA ILE A 285 -3.22 19.16 -13.57
C ILE A 285 -3.24 20.33 -12.61
N ASN A 286 -4.45 20.86 -12.32
CA ASN A 286 -4.63 21.87 -11.28
C ASN A 286 -4.21 21.25 -9.92
N GLU A 287 -3.37 21.95 -9.17
CA GLU A 287 -2.88 21.49 -7.86
C GLU A 287 -4.02 21.14 -6.87
N LYS A 288 -5.17 21.81 -6.97
CA LYS A 288 -6.35 21.52 -6.15
C LYS A 288 -7.04 20.19 -6.50
N ASP A 289 -6.75 19.62 -7.66
CA ASP A 289 -7.25 18.29 -8.06
C ASP A 289 -6.31 17.17 -7.59
N ILE A 290 -5.08 17.51 -7.19
CA ILE A 290 -4.06 16.54 -6.80
C ILE A 290 -4.30 16.05 -5.39
N VAL A 291 -4.30 14.73 -5.24
CA VAL A 291 -4.39 14.05 -3.94
C VAL A 291 -3.22 13.09 -3.74
N LYS A 292 -2.77 13.01 -2.49
CA LYS A 292 -1.82 11.99 -2.06
C LYS A 292 -2.58 10.78 -1.54
N SER A 293 -2.22 9.60 -2.03
CA SER A 293 -2.82 8.35 -1.57
C SER A 293 -1.76 7.45 -0.95
N GLY A 294 -2.05 6.94 0.23
CA GLY A 294 -1.24 5.92 0.91
C GLY A 294 -1.60 4.49 0.50
N GLY A 295 -2.48 4.32 -0.50
CA GLY A 295 -2.90 3.02 -1.03
C GLY A 295 -4.23 2.50 -0.46
N SER A 296 -4.93 3.29 0.36
CA SER A 296 -6.30 2.98 0.80
C SER A 296 -7.23 4.17 0.62
N VAL A 297 -8.52 3.90 0.55
CA VAL A 297 -9.57 4.95 0.44
C VAL A 297 -9.49 5.94 1.59
N VAL A 298 -9.27 5.45 2.83
CA VAL A 298 -9.19 6.30 4.03
C VAL A 298 -8.01 7.26 3.94
N THR A 299 -6.86 6.83 3.42
CA THR A 299 -5.68 7.69 3.24
C THR A 299 -5.95 8.82 2.26
N THR A 300 -6.63 8.53 1.16
CA THR A 300 -7.01 9.54 0.16
C THR A 300 -8.04 10.53 0.72
N ALA A 301 -9.05 10.04 1.45
CA ALA A 301 -10.07 10.90 2.07
C ALA A 301 -9.46 11.85 3.12
N ILE A 302 -8.49 11.39 3.92
CA ILE A 302 -7.76 12.23 4.87
C ILE A 302 -6.99 13.33 4.13
N ASP A 303 -6.28 13.01 3.05
CA ASP A 303 -5.55 14.01 2.28
C ASP A 303 -6.47 15.08 1.68
N ILE A 304 -7.63 14.68 1.15
CA ILE A 304 -8.66 15.61 0.66
C ILE A 304 -9.11 16.53 1.78
N ALA A 305 -9.43 16.00 2.96
CA ALA A 305 -9.90 16.80 4.11
C ALA A 305 -8.83 17.78 4.61
N ILE A 306 -7.56 17.38 4.62
CA ILE A 306 -6.43 18.24 4.98
C ILE A 306 -6.27 19.37 3.96
N ASN A 307 -6.22 19.04 2.66
CA ASN A 307 -6.02 20.02 1.59
C ASN A 307 -7.21 21.00 1.48
N ALA A 308 -8.38 20.60 1.94
CA ALA A 308 -9.59 21.44 2.02
C ALA A 308 -9.63 22.35 3.27
N HIS A 309 -8.66 22.27 4.16
CA HIS A 309 -8.64 23.00 5.44
C HIS A 309 -9.92 22.75 6.28
N SER A 310 -10.27 21.48 6.45
CA SER A 310 -11.40 21.07 7.30
C SER A 310 -11.20 21.54 8.75
N LYS A 311 -12.29 21.80 9.50
CA LYS A 311 -12.23 22.22 10.91
C LYS A 311 -11.63 21.12 11.80
N LEU A 312 -12.06 19.89 11.58
CA LEU A 312 -11.54 18.68 12.22
C LEU A 312 -11.84 17.45 11.35
N ILE A 313 -11.14 16.37 11.62
CA ILE A 313 -11.32 15.07 10.94
C ILE A 313 -11.65 14.01 12.00
N ILE A 314 -12.67 13.21 11.75
CA ILE A 314 -13.06 12.06 12.58
C ILE A 314 -12.94 10.79 11.76
N LEU A 315 -12.28 9.78 12.29
CA LEU A 315 -12.14 8.45 11.68
C LEU A 315 -13.10 7.48 12.39
N ALA A 316 -13.92 6.76 11.63
CA ALA A 316 -14.79 5.70 12.12
C ALA A 316 -14.57 4.42 11.31
N GLY A 317 -14.55 3.25 11.95
CA GLY A 317 -14.28 1.99 11.26
C GLY A 317 -12.92 1.92 10.57
N ALA A 318 -11.93 2.73 11.00
CA ALA A 318 -10.57 2.75 10.47
C ALA A 318 -9.65 1.86 11.33
N ASP A 319 -9.91 0.56 11.35
CA ASP A 319 -9.34 -0.36 12.33
C ASP A 319 -7.88 -0.74 12.03
N PHE A 320 -7.49 -0.84 10.78
CA PHE A 320 -6.14 -1.27 10.33
C PHE A 320 -5.62 -2.55 11.00
N CYS A 321 -6.52 -3.35 11.54
CA CYS A 321 -6.28 -4.69 12.04
C CYS A 321 -7.58 -5.52 11.95
N TYR A 322 -7.44 -6.82 12.21
CA TYR A 322 -8.55 -7.77 12.15
C TYR A 322 -9.18 -7.94 13.53
N THR A 323 -10.21 -7.17 13.77
CA THR A 323 -10.96 -7.23 15.03
C THR A 323 -11.86 -8.46 15.04
N ASN A 324 -11.78 -9.29 16.10
CA ASN A 324 -12.53 -10.54 16.23
C ASN A 324 -12.33 -11.49 15.01
N ASN A 325 -11.11 -11.54 14.45
CA ASN A 325 -10.74 -12.30 13.26
C ASN A 325 -11.59 -11.97 12.02
N ARG A 326 -12.17 -10.76 11.93
CA ARG A 326 -12.90 -10.29 10.75
C ARG A 326 -12.13 -9.20 10.00
N SER A 327 -12.18 -9.28 8.69
CA SER A 327 -11.54 -8.28 7.81
C SER A 327 -12.35 -6.98 7.71
N HIS A 328 -13.68 -7.08 7.70
CA HIS A 328 -14.58 -5.94 7.53
C HIS A 328 -15.86 -6.11 8.36
N VAL A 329 -16.59 -5.01 8.51
CA VAL A 329 -17.90 -4.98 9.15
C VAL A 329 -18.91 -5.88 8.42
N GLU A 330 -19.86 -6.43 9.14
CA GLU A 330 -20.94 -7.24 8.57
C GLU A 330 -21.77 -6.45 7.53
N GLY A 331 -22.12 -7.09 6.42
CA GLY A 331 -22.80 -6.44 5.29
C GLY A 331 -21.86 -5.77 4.28
N ALA A 332 -20.55 -5.72 4.55
CA ALA A 332 -19.55 -5.32 3.56
C ALA A 332 -19.29 -6.45 2.54
N ASN A 333 -19.09 -6.11 1.27
CA ASN A 333 -18.88 -7.08 0.18
C ASN A 333 -17.66 -8.00 0.36
N ARG A 334 -16.73 -7.65 1.23
CA ARG A 334 -15.48 -8.38 1.52
C ARG A 334 -15.36 -8.80 2.98
N SER A 335 -16.48 -8.93 3.71
CA SER A 335 -16.45 -9.39 5.10
C SER A 335 -16.12 -10.89 5.14
N THR A 336 -14.86 -11.21 5.46
CA THR A 336 -14.37 -12.58 5.60
C THR A 336 -13.81 -12.81 7.00
N TYR A 337 -13.95 -14.04 7.49
CA TYR A 337 -13.21 -14.50 8.65
C TYR A 337 -11.79 -14.88 8.21
N LEU A 338 -10.82 -14.60 9.05
CA LEU A 338 -9.45 -15.09 8.86
C LEU A 338 -9.38 -16.56 9.21
N GLU A 339 -8.79 -17.35 8.32
CA GLU A 339 -8.39 -18.71 8.62
C GLU A 339 -7.02 -18.72 9.28
N ASP A 340 -6.78 -19.61 10.25
CA ASP A 340 -5.50 -19.67 10.99
C ASP A 340 -4.28 -20.11 10.13
N THR A 341 -4.49 -20.40 8.86
CA THR A 341 -3.47 -20.79 7.90
C THR A 341 -2.69 -19.63 7.28
N ASP A 342 -3.13 -18.38 7.48
CA ASP A 342 -2.44 -17.20 6.94
C ASP A 342 -1.19 -16.86 7.78
N ARG A 343 -0.03 -17.29 7.29
CA ARG A 343 1.26 -17.29 8.02
C ARG A 343 1.96 -15.94 8.15
N ASP A 344 1.46 -14.87 7.52
CA ASP A 344 2.17 -13.57 7.41
C ASP A 344 1.50 -12.43 8.21
N PHE A 345 0.73 -12.75 9.26
CA PHE A 345 0.17 -11.70 10.11
C PHE A 345 1.19 -11.09 11.05
N ILE A 346 1.11 -9.77 11.20
CA ILE A 346 1.86 -8.97 12.16
C ILE A 346 0.95 -8.72 13.37
N GLN A 347 1.54 -8.60 14.56
CA GLN A 347 0.83 -8.20 15.76
C GLN A 347 0.98 -6.69 15.98
N VAL A 348 -0.13 -5.99 16.18
CA VAL A 348 -0.16 -4.57 16.55
C VAL A 348 -1.01 -4.37 17.80
N LYS A 349 -0.66 -3.35 18.60
CA LYS A 349 -1.49 -2.99 19.77
C LYS A 349 -2.74 -2.22 19.33
N ASN A 350 -3.87 -2.59 19.92
CA ASN A 350 -5.12 -1.84 19.83
C ASN A 350 -5.25 -0.81 20.97
N TYR A 351 -6.31 -0.03 20.95
CA TYR A 351 -6.54 0.99 21.98
C TYR A 351 -6.93 0.42 23.36
N ASN A 352 -7.28 -0.85 23.44
CA ASN A 352 -7.54 -1.54 24.73
C ASN A 352 -6.24 -2.09 25.34
N GLY A 353 -5.09 -1.93 24.66
CA GLY A 353 -3.78 -2.45 25.09
C GLY A 353 -3.54 -3.91 24.68
N GLU A 354 -4.47 -4.54 23.98
CA GLU A 354 -4.39 -5.91 23.50
C GLU A 354 -3.66 -5.97 22.15
N TYR A 355 -3.14 -7.14 21.79
CA TYR A 355 -2.56 -7.39 20.48
C TYR A 355 -3.61 -7.95 19.52
N CYS A 356 -3.72 -7.37 18.34
CA CYS A 356 -4.54 -7.86 17.25
C CYS A 356 -3.71 -8.18 16.00
N LYS A 357 -4.16 -9.16 15.21
CA LYS A 357 -3.52 -9.53 13.94
C LYS A 357 -3.75 -8.43 12.89
N THR A 358 -2.74 -8.15 12.08
CA THR A 358 -2.87 -7.24 10.94
C THR A 358 -2.01 -7.70 9.76
N ALA A 359 -2.38 -7.31 8.54
CA ALA A 359 -1.55 -7.51 7.36
C ALA A 359 -0.54 -6.37 7.19
N ARG A 360 0.61 -6.64 6.55
CA ARG A 360 1.64 -5.63 6.26
C ARG A 360 1.06 -4.42 5.51
N SER A 361 0.17 -4.64 4.54
CA SER A 361 -0.47 -3.55 3.79
C SER A 361 -1.28 -2.61 4.70
N LEU A 362 -2.01 -3.15 5.68
CA LEU A 362 -2.76 -2.32 6.64
C LEU A 362 -1.83 -1.51 7.55
N VAL A 363 -0.67 -2.06 7.91
CA VAL A 363 0.37 -1.32 8.66
C VAL A 363 0.90 -0.16 7.83
N ILE A 364 1.21 -0.39 6.55
CA ILE A 364 1.68 0.66 5.62
C ILE A 364 0.65 1.80 5.54
N PHE A 365 -0.63 1.48 5.39
CA PHE A 365 -1.70 2.50 5.33
C PHE A 365 -1.79 3.30 6.63
N LYS A 366 -1.71 2.61 7.77
CA LYS A 366 -1.72 3.23 9.10
C LYS A 366 -0.52 4.18 9.30
N GLU A 367 0.68 3.72 8.97
CA GLU A 367 1.91 4.51 9.10
C GLU A 367 1.92 5.72 8.15
N TRP A 368 1.34 5.57 6.96
CA TRP A 368 1.14 6.70 6.05
C TRP A 368 0.24 7.77 6.69
N ILE A 369 -0.87 7.38 7.32
CA ILE A 369 -1.75 8.32 8.04
C ILE A 369 -0.99 9.00 9.17
N GLU A 370 -0.29 8.24 10.01
CA GLU A 370 0.52 8.76 11.12
C GLU A 370 1.52 9.83 10.66
N SER A 371 2.20 9.57 9.53
CA SER A 371 3.12 10.53 8.92
C SER A 371 2.39 11.75 8.35
N ARG A 372 1.25 11.54 7.68
CA ARG A 372 0.52 12.64 7.01
C ARG A 372 -0.13 13.61 7.99
N ILE A 373 -0.51 13.13 9.17
CA ILE A 373 -1.16 13.94 10.21
C ILE A 373 -0.19 14.45 11.28
N HIS A 374 1.11 14.15 11.18
CA HIS A 374 2.09 14.50 12.22
C HIS A 374 2.26 16.03 12.38
N ASP A 375 2.37 16.75 11.26
CA ASP A 375 2.73 18.17 11.25
C ASP A 375 1.57 19.07 10.81
N ILE A 376 0.31 18.61 11.00
CA ILE A 376 -0.86 19.43 10.66
C ILE A 376 -1.52 20.01 11.92
N GLU A 377 -2.12 21.19 11.76
CA GLU A 377 -2.88 21.86 12.83
C GLU A 377 -4.31 21.33 12.98
N ILE A 378 -4.84 20.65 11.96
CA ILE A 378 -6.20 20.11 11.96
C ILE A 378 -6.29 18.92 12.94
N PRO A 379 -7.13 18.97 13.97
CA PRO A 379 -7.28 17.87 14.91
C PRO A 379 -7.92 16.66 14.24
N VAL A 380 -7.30 15.47 14.42
CA VAL A 380 -7.78 14.20 13.90
C VAL A 380 -8.18 13.30 15.06
N TYR A 381 -9.46 12.96 15.13
CA TYR A 381 -10.02 12.06 16.14
C TYR A 381 -10.24 10.66 15.58
N ASN A 382 -10.05 9.63 16.41
CA ASN A 382 -10.35 8.25 16.04
C ASN A 382 -11.38 7.65 17.01
N LEU A 383 -12.53 7.22 16.46
CA LEU A 383 -13.61 6.61 17.24
C LEU A 383 -13.34 5.16 17.60
N THR A 384 -12.61 4.42 16.75
CA THR A 384 -12.39 2.97 16.99
C THR A 384 -11.77 2.70 18.36
N SER A 385 -12.33 1.77 19.10
CA SER A 385 -11.76 1.29 20.37
C SER A 385 -10.96 -0.01 20.22
N GLU A 386 -11.25 -0.79 19.19
CA GLU A 386 -10.71 -2.13 18.98
C GLU A 386 -9.69 -2.19 17.83
N GLY A 387 -9.60 -1.12 17.03
CA GLY A 387 -8.62 -1.00 15.95
C GLY A 387 -7.19 -0.77 16.45
N ALA A 388 -6.23 -0.91 15.54
CA ALA A 388 -4.83 -0.61 15.79
C ALA A 388 -4.65 0.86 16.19
N ILE A 389 -3.75 1.13 17.13
CA ILE A 389 -3.41 2.50 17.53
C ILE A 389 -2.84 3.25 16.32
N ILE A 390 -3.46 4.38 15.99
CA ILE A 390 -2.96 5.35 14.99
C ILE A 390 -2.33 6.50 15.78
N LYS A 391 -1.01 6.65 15.68
CA LYS A 391 -0.28 7.74 16.34
C LYS A 391 -0.77 9.10 15.84
N ASN A 392 -0.61 10.12 16.66
CA ASN A 392 -1.01 11.51 16.36
C ASN A 392 -2.52 11.72 16.22
N THR A 393 -3.38 10.71 16.48
CA THR A 393 -4.81 10.89 16.60
C THR A 393 -5.21 11.18 18.04
N LEU A 394 -6.23 12.04 18.20
CA LEU A 394 -6.84 12.37 19.47
C LEU A 394 -7.97 11.38 19.81
N ARG A 395 -8.27 11.26 21.09
CA ARG A 395 -9.39 10.45 21.56
C ARG A 395 -10.28 11.27 22.50
N LEU A 396 -11.55 11.15 22.26
CA LEU A 396 -12.62 11.54 23.17
C LEU A 396 -13.63 10.40 23.21
N ASP A 397 -14.37 10.29 24.29
CA ASP A 397 -15.56 9.45 24.29
C ASP A 397 -16.66 10.07 23.39
N ASN A 398 -17.70 9.32 23.11
CA ASN A 398 -18.75 9.76 22.21
C ASN A 398 -19.50 11.00 22.73
N ASN A 399 -19.55 11.23 24.04
CA ASN A 399 -20.18 12.40 24.64
C ASN A 399 -19.28 13.63 24.49
N GLY A 400 -18.00 13.53 24.89
CA GLY A 400 -17.04 14.61 24.72
C GLY A 400 -16.85 15.04 23.27
N LEU A 401 -16.89 14.09 22.33
CA LEU A 401 -16.81 14.41 20.90
C LEU A 401 -18.12 15.06 20.39
N SER A 402 -19.32 14.62 20.89
CA SER A 402 -20.59 15.29 20.58
C SER A 402 -20.62 16.73 21.10
N GLU A 403 -20.14 16.97 22.31
CA GLU A 403 -20.02 18.31 22.88
C GLU A 403 -19.05 19.20 22.09
N LEU A 404 -17.94 18.62 21.60
CA LEU A 404 -17.00 19.34 20.71
C LEU A 404 -17.67 19.78 19.41
N LEU A 405 -18.50 18.92 18.82
CA LEU A 405 -19.26 19.23 17.60
C LEU A 405 -20.35 20.31 17.82
N ASP A 406 -20.81 20.52 19.06
CA ASP A 406 -21.78 21.56 19.42
C ASP A 406 -21.14 22.95 19.63
N ARG A 407 -19.83 23.02 19.81
CA ARG A 407 -19.10 24.29 19.93
C ARG A 407 -19.01 24.96 18.55
N LYS A 408 -19.62 26.16 18.46
CA LYS A 408 -19.64 27.01 17.25
C LYS A 408 -18.24 27.50 16.87
#